data_14dfee6668bdff8cc2328a904d2cb30e
#
_entry.id   14dfee6668bdff8cc2328a904d2cb30e
#
_cell.length_a   1.000
_cell.length_b   1.000
_cell.length_c   1.000
_cell.angle_alpha   90.00
_cell.angle_beta   90.00
_cell.angle_gamma   90.00
#
_symmetry.space_group_name_H-M   'P 1'
#
loop_
_entity.id
_entity.type
_entity.pdbx_description
1 polymer ?
#
loop_
_entity_poly.entity_id
_entity_poly.type
_entity_poly.pdbx_seq_one_letter_code
_entity_poly.pdbx_strand_id
1 'polypeptide(L)'
;MLTISNIILGASLLAGWLHHGWADYDSKRAFTLEGTIREVQYVNPHVLVQVQPKADTTMRWLAVLAPPSRMTRRGLPQDSVWVGLTVRLYGYPHREHADEMRAERIIMGGRTTELR
;
A
#
# COMPACT_ATOMS: atom_id res chain seq x y z
N MET A 1 26.00 16.52 -7.68
CA MET A 1 25.77 17.09 -6.34
C MET A 1 24.29 17.08 -5.98
N LEU A 2 23.45 17.72 -6.77
CA LEU A 2 22.02 17.78 -6.49
C LEU A 2 21.35 16.39 -6.47
N THR A 3 21.78 15.50 -7.35
CA THR A 3 21.27 14.14 -7.42
C THR A 3 21.53 13.33 -6.14
N ILE A 4 22.69 13.51 -5.54
CA ILE A 4 23.06 12.80 -4.30
C ILE A 4 22.18 13.28 -3.15
N SER A 5 21.97 14.60 -3.06
CA SER A 5 21.09 15.17 -2.03
C SER A 5 19.65 14.65 -2.14
N ASN A 6 19.15 14.54 -3.36
CA ASN A 6 17.80 14.03 -3.60
C ASN A 6 17.65 12.56 -3.17
N ILE A 7 18.68 11.74 -3.42
CA ILE A 7 18.67 10.34 -3.01
C ILE A 7 18.65 10.22 -1.48
N ILE A 8 19.48 11.01 -0.80
CA ILE A 8 19.55 11.01 0.67
C ILE A 8 18.20 11.44 1.25
N LEU A 9 17.60 12.47 0.68
CA LEU A 9 16.31 12.98 1.13
C LEU A 9 15.21 11.93 0.96
N GLY A 10 15.18 11.22 -0.16
CA GLY A 10 14.24 10.14 -0.39
C GLY A 10 14.37 9.02 0.62
N ALA A 11 15.60 8.62 0.94
CA ALA A 11 15.84 7.58 1.94
C ALA A 11 15.39 8.03 3.33
N SER A 12 15.61 9.29 3.69
CA SER A 12 15.17 9.84 4.97
C SER A 12 13.65 9.85 5.10
N LEU A 13 12.94 10.20 4.04
CA LEU A 13 11.48 10.18 4.04
C LEU A 13 10.94 8.76 4.24
N LEU A 14 11.51 7.77 3.57
CA LEU A 14 11.13 6.38 3.77
C LEU A 14 11.37 5.92 5.21
N ALA A 15 12.53 6.22 5.76
CA ALA A 15 12.87 5.85 7.13
C ALA A 15 11.91 6.49 8.14
N GLY A 16 11.62 7.78 8.00
CA GLY A 16 10.68 8.49 8.85
C GLY A 16 9.28 7.94 8.75
N TRP A 17 8.84 7.63 7.54
CA TRP A 17 7.55 7.07 7.27
C TRP A 17 7.35 5.70 7.95
N LEU A 18 8.40 4.86 8.00
CA LEU A 18 8.34 3.53 8.59
C LEU A 18 8.21 3.54 10.12
N HIS A 19 8.60 4.63 10.78
CA HIS A 19 8.57 4.73 12.23
C HIS A 19 7.20 5.10 12.80
N HIS A 20 6.28 5.58 11.98
CA HIS A 20 5.01 6.12 12.45
C HIS A 20 3.87 5.10 12.50
N GLY A 21 3.89 4.10 11.65
CA GLY A 21 2.91 3.03 11.67
C GLY A 21 1.47 3.49 11.46
N TRP A 22 0.56 2.85 12.16
CA TRP A 22 -0.88 3.08 11.97
C TRP A 22 -1.35 4.49 12.39
N ALA A 23 -0.63 5.15 13.28
CA ALA A 23 -1.00 6.49 13.76
C ALA A 23 -0.99 7.55 12.67
N ASP A 24 -0.25 7.35 11.58
CA ASP A 24 -0.21 8.28 10.46
C ASP A 24 -1.45 8.21 9.58
N TYR A 25 -2.31 7.25 9.81
CA TYR A 25 -3.51 7.02 9.01
C TYR A 25 -4.76 7.33 9.83
N ASP A 26 -5.76 7.92 9.17
CA ASP A 26 -6.96 8.37 9.85
C ASP A 26 -7.98 7.24 9.97
N SER A 27 -8.00 6.58 11.13
CA SER A 27 -8.89 5.45 11.39
C SER A 27 -10.38 5.83 11.44
N LYS A 28 -10.70 7.13 11.49
CA LYS A 28 -12.08 7.60 11.47
C LYS A 28 -12.61 7.78 10.05
N ARG A 29 -11.76 7.63 9.04
CA ARG A 29 -12.12 7.86 7.65
C ARG A 29 -11.90 6.61 6.80
N ALA A 30 -12.23 5.46 7.34
CA ALA A 30 -12.10 4.19 6.62
C ALA A 30 -12.83 4.23 5.29
N PHE A 31 -12.24 3.60 4.28
CA PHE A 31 -12.85 3.52 2.95
C PHE A 31 -12.41 2.25 2.23
N THR A 32 -13.12 1.93 1.16
CA THR A 32 -12.77 0.83 0.27
C THR A 32 -12.29 1.39 -1.05
N LEU A 33 -11.10 0.94 -1.47
CA LEU A 33 -10.52 1.27 -2.76
C LEU A 33 -10.64 0.04 -3.66
N GLU A 34 -11.37 0.17 -4.75
CA GLU A 34 -11.45 -0.89 -5.76
C GLU A 34 -10.69 -0.46 -7.00
N GLY A 35 -9.81 -1.31 -7.50
CA GLY A 35 -9.03 -0.97 -8.67
C GLY A 35 -8.08 -2.06 -9.12
N THR A 36 -7.18 -1.68 -10.01
CA THR A 36 -6.21 -2.57 -10.63
C THR A 36 -4.81 -2.22 -10.15
N ILE A 37 -4.05 -3.24 -9.75
CA ILE A 37 -2.65 -3.07 -9.36
C ILE A 37 -1.83 -2.71 -10.61
N ARG A 38 -1.08 -1.61 -10.52
CA ARG A 38 -0.21 -1.14 -11.61
C ARG A 38 1.28 -1.27 -11.27
N GLU A 39 1.62 -1.37 -10.00
CA GLU A 39 3.00 -1.54 -9.56
C GLU A 39 3.01 -2.33 -8.26
N VAL A 40 4.01 -3.19 -8.09
CA VAL A 40 4.18 -3.99 -6.88
C VAL A 40 5.62 -3.88 -6.41
N GLN A 41 5.81 -3.57 -5.14
CA GLN A 41 7.08 -3.68 -4.45
C GLN A 41 6.90 -4.63 -3.28
N TYR A 42 7.30 -5.87 -3.47
CA TYR A 42 7.18 -6.91 -2.44
C TYR A 42 8.45 -6.91 -1.60
N VAL A 43 8.58 -5.94 -0.72
CA VAL A 43 9.81 -5.64 0.02
C VAL A 43 9.53 -5.39 1.50
N ASN A 44 10.56 -5.53 2.33
CA ASN A 44 10.51 -5.06 3.71
C ASN A 44 10.64 -3.53 3.74
N PRO A 45 10.03 -2.86 4.70
CA PRO A 45 9.26 -3.40 5.82
C PRO A 45 7.79 -3.69 5.50
N HIS A 46 7.28 -3.19 4.37
CA HIS A 46 5.91 -3.40 3.93
C HIS A 46 5.84 -3.63 2.44
N VAL A 47 4.97 -4.55 2.05
CA VAL A 47 4.59 -4.68 0.64
C VAL A 47 3.82 -3.42 0.25
N LEU A 48 4.20 -2.83 -0.87
CA LEU A 48 3.58 -1.62 -1.42
C LEU A 48 3.01 -1.94 -2.79
N VAL A 49 1.81 -1.46 -3.05
CA VAL A 49 1.21 -1.56 -4.37
C VAL A 49 0.68 -0.20 -4.81
N GLN A 50 0.80 0.08 -6.09
CA GLN A 50 0.13 1.21 -6.70
C GLN A 50 -1.14 0.71 -7.37
N VAL A 51 -2.27 1.34 -7.03
CA VAL A 51 -3.59 0.92 -7.50
C VAL A 51 -4.21 2.05 -8.31
N GLN A 52 -4.66 1.71 -9.51
CA GLN A 52 -5.46 2.60 -10.32
C GLN A 52 -6.93 2.38 -9.96
N PRO A 53 -7.61 3.38 -9.36
CA PRO A 53 -9.00 3.22 -8.95
C PRO A 53 -9.91 2.97 -10.15
N LYS A 54 -10.90 2.12 -9.95
CA LYS A 54 -11.95 1.89 -10.94
C LYS A 54 -12.75 3.16 -11.22
N ALA A 55 -13.00 3.95 -10.18
CA ALA A 55 -13.81 5.16 -10.26
C ALA A 55 -13.09 6.31 -10.96
N ASP A 56 -11.75 6.35 -10.93
CA ASP A 56 -10.97 7.42 -11.57
C ASP A 56 -9.64 6.85 -12.07
N THR A 57 -9.58 6.56 -13.35
CA THR A 57 -8.43 5.92 -13.99
C THR A 57 -7.25 6.88 -14.17
N THR A 58 -7.42 8.17 -13.87
CA THR A 58 -6.33 9.14 -13.91
C THR A 58 -5.52 9.17 -12.61
N MET A 59 -6.03 8.56 -11.56
CA MET A 59 -5.38 8.55 -10.23
C MET A 59 -4.54 7.31 -10.03
N ARG A 60 -3.63 7.41 -9.09
CA ARG A 60 -2.87 6.29 -8.54
C ARG A 60 -2.84 6.43 -7.03
N TRP A 61 -3.25 5.37 -6.36
CA TRP A 61 -3.14 5.28 -4.91
C TRP A 61 -1.96 4.42 -4.52
N LEU A 62 -1.16 4.90 -3.59
CA LEU A 62 -0.16 4.07 -2.92
C LEU A 62 -0.85 3.35 -1.77
N ALA A 63 -0.90 2.04 -1.83
CA ALA A 63 -1.46 1.23 -0.75
C ALA A 63 -0.35 0.50 -0.02
N VAL A 64 -0.28 0.72 1.28
CA VAL A 64 0.67 0.07 2.18
C VAL A 64 0.00 -1.17 2.73
N LEU A 65 0.57 -2.33 2.45
CA LEU A 65 0.05 -3.62 2.90
C LEU A 65 0.83 -4.10 4.12
N ALA A 66 0.85 -5.39 4.37
CA ALA A 66 1.58 -5.97 5.49
C ALA A 66 3.06 -6.20 5.13
N PRO A 67 3.92 -6.48 6.12
CA PRO A 67 5.28 -6.95 5.83
C PRO A 67 5.25 -8.26 5.03
N PRO A 68 6.27 -8.51 4.19
CA PRO A 68 6.32 -9.72 3.37
C PRO A 68 6.11 -11.02 4.14
N SER A 69 6.68 -11.15 5.34
CA SER A 69 6.52 -12.35 6.15
C SER A 69 5.06 -12.58 6.57
N ARG A 70 4.35 -11.52 6.91
CA ARG A 70 2.93 -11.62 7.25
C ARG A 70 2.08 -11.92 6.02
N MET A 71 2.37 -11.26 4.91
CA MET A 71 1.69 -11.54 3.64
C MET A 71 1.78 -13.02 3.31
N THR A 72 2.98 -13.58 3.36
CA THR A 72 3.21 -15.00 3.06
C THR A 72 2.46 -15.90 4.03
N ARG A 73 2.53 -15.63 5.34
CA ARG A 73 1.80 -16.45 6.34
C ARG A 73 0.29 -16.40 6.16
N ARG A 74 -0.22 -15.29 5.68
CA ARG A 74 -1.67 -15.12 5.45
C ARG A 74 -2.11 -15.65 4.09
N GLY A 75 -1.23 -16.29 3.33
CA GLY A 75 -1.56 -16.91 2.05
C GLY A 75 -1.40 -15.99 0.85
N LEU A 76 -0.63 -14.92 0.99
CA LEU A 76 -0.34 -13.97 -0.08
C LEU A 76 1.16 -13.84 -0.33
N PRO A 77 1.80 -14.92 -0.84
CA PRO A 77 3.22 -14.85 -1.21
C PRO A 77 3.43 -13.92 -2.40
N GLN A 78 4.69 -13.65 -2.72
CA GLN A 78 5.05 -12.67 -3.74
C GLN A 78 4.37 -12.93 -5.09
N ASP A 79 4.26 -14.18 -5.51
CA ASP A 79 3.69 -14.54 -6.80
C ASP A 79 2.16 -14.47 -6.83
N SER A 80 1.51 -14.18 -5.70
CA SER A 80 0.06 -13.99 -5.64
C SER A 80 -0.37 -12.53 -5.82
N VAL A 81 0.58 -11.60 -5.86
CA VAL A 81 0.30 -10.16 -5.97
C VAL A 81 1.03 -9.64 -7.20
N TRP A 82 0.30 -9.37 -8.27
CA TRP A 82 0.92 -9.00 -9.54
C TRP A 82 0.21 -7.82 -10.22
N VAL A 83 0.93 -7.18 -11.14
CA VAL A 83 0.40 -6.10 -11.96
C VAL A 83 -0.73 -6.61 -12.84
N GLY A 84 -1.84 -5.89 -12.84
CA GLY A 84 -3.04 -6.26 -13.59
C GLY A 84 -4.12 -6.91 -12.74
N LEU A 85 -3.81 -7.28 -11.49
CA LEU A 85 -4.76 -7.90 -10.59
C LEU A 85 -5.80 -6.88 -10.12
N THR A 86 -7.08 -7.26 -10.15
CA THR A 86 -8.15 -6.46 -9.59
C THR A 86 -8.29 -6.75 -8.11
N VAL A 87 -8.31 -5.71 -7.29
CA VAL A 87 -8.36 -5.83 -5.83
C VAL A 87 -9.37 -4.86 -5.24
N ARG A 88 -9.84 -5.19 -4.04
CA ARG A 88 -10.52 -4.26 -3.16
C ARG A 88 -9.72 -4.18 -1.87
N LEU A 89 -9.42 -2.96 -1.47
CA LEU A 89 -8.63 -2.68 -0.26
C LEU A 89 -9.48 -1.89 0.70
N TYR A 90 -9.66 -2.41 1.90
CA TYR A 90 -10.30 -1.67 2.97
C TYR A 90 -9.21 -1.13 3.89
N GLY A 91 -9.29 0.16 4.18
CA GLY A 91 -8.28 0.78 5.03
C GLY A 91 -8.51 2.24 5.27
N TYR A 92 -7.42 2.97 5.52
CA TYR A 92 -7.48 4.33 6.05
C TYR A 92 -6.56 5.25 5.24
N PRO A 93 -7.02 6.48 4.94
CA PRO A 93 -6.17 7.43 4.24
C PRO A 93 -5.07 7.96 5.14
N HIS A 94 -3.92 8.28 4.55
CA HIS A 94 -2.86 8.97 5.25
C HIS A 94 -3.34 10.36 5.65
N ARG A 95 -2.92 10.82 6.84
CA ARG A 95 -3.36 12.12 7.36
C ARG A 95 -2.81 13.30 6.56
N GLU A 96 -1.63 13.14 5.96
CA GLU A 96 -0.91 14.21 5.28
C GLU A 96 -0.63 13.93 3.81
N HIS A 97 -0.36 12.67 3.46
CA HIS A 97 -0.01 12.32 2.07
C HIS A 97 -1.28 12.01 1.29
N ALA A 98 -1.57 12.84 0.29
CA ALA A 98 -2.67 12.59 -0.61
C ALA A 98 -2.44 11.28 -1.38
N ASP A 99 -3.51 10.57 -1.65
CA ASP A 99 -3.49 9.34 -2.46
C ASP A 99 -2.60 8.23 -1.87
N GLU A 100 -2.45 8.21 -0.55
CA GLU A 100 -1.82 7.11 0.19
C GLU A 100 -2.80 6.52 1.19
N MET A 101 -2.82 5.19 1.31
CA MET A 101 -3.65 4.51 2.28
C MET A 101 -2.90 3.36 2.96
N ARG A 102 -3.32 3.01 4.15
CA ARG A 102 -2.91 1.78 4.81
C ARG A 102 -4.05 0.78 4.75
N ALA A 103 -3.81 -0.37 4.14
CA ALA A 103 -4.83 -1.39 4.00
C ALA A 103 -4.88 -2.30 5.24
N GLU A 104 -6.06 -2.47 5.79
CA GLU A 104 -6.31 -3.41 6.88
C GLU A 104 -6.68 -4.78 6.35
N ARG A 105 -7.34 -4.83 5.19
CA ARG A 105 -7.65 -6.09 4.51
C ARG A 105 -7.65 -5.92 3.00
N ILE A 106 -7.40 -7.04 2.32
CA ILE A 106 -7.41 -7.10 0.87
C ILE A 106 -8.35 -8.20 0.41
N ILE A 107 -9.13 -7.91 -0.61
CA ILE A 107 -10.10 -8.83 -1.19
C ILE A 107 -9.72 -9.09 -2.63
N MET A 108 -9.45 -10.35 -2.96
CA MET A 108 -9.07 -10.79 -4.30
C MET A 108 -9.83 -12.07 -4.62
N GLY A 109 -10.51 -12.11 -5.78
CA GLY A 109 -11.20 -13.32 -6.23
C GLY A 109 -12.19 -13.88 -5.21
N GLY A 110 -12.87 -13.00 -4.46
CA GLY A 110 -13.82 -13.41 -3.44
C GLY A 110 -13.22 -13.82 -2.11
N ARG A 111 -11.89 -13.80 -2.00
CA ARG A 111 -11.17 -14.13 -0.76
C ARG A 111 -10.73 -12.86 -0.04
N THR A 112 -11.04 -12.77 1.24
CA THR A 112 -10.61 -11.67 2.11
C THR A 112 -9.44 -12.13 2.97
N THR A 113 -8.39 -11.32 2.98
CA THR A 113 -7.21 -11.56 3.83
C THR A 113 -6.99 -10.35 4.73
N GLU A 114 -6.92 -10.60 6.04
CA GLU A 114 -6.60 -9.57 7.02
C GLU A 114 -5.10 -9.29 7.00
N LEU A 115 -4.72 -8.02 6.98
CA LEU A 115 -3.32 -7.61 6.85
C LEU A 115 -2.73 -7.05 8.15
N ARG A 116 -3.58 -6.71 9.11
CA ARG A 116 -3.17 -6.14 10.39
C ARG A 116 -2.83 -7.20 11.44
#